data_ef219c775ed3087605b6ace0ea151cf4
#
_entry.id   ef219c775ed3087605b6ace0ea151cf4
#
_cell.length_a   1.000
_cell.length_b   1.000
_cell.length_c   1.000
_cell.angle_alpha   90.00
_cell.angle_beta   90.00
_cell.angle_gamma   90.00
#
_symmetry.space_group_name_H-M   'P 1'
#
loop_
_entity.id
_entity.type
_entity.pdbx_description
1 polymer ?
#
loop_
_entity_poly.entity_id
_entity_poly.type
_entity_poly.pdbx_seq_one_letter_code
_entity_poly.pdbx_strand_id
1 'polypeptide(L)'
;MINRSAKEQYLELLEEKSRRLKYNKIDQYFPETGPLSRDKYPKHLAFFAAGSSFSERCMMAANRIGKFESIGAYELTCHVTGRYPSWWVGKKFSKPIKSWAAGTTGTTARDIVQYKLLGPPEDNGTGLIPKEYIIKTTPKAGGVPNAVDTILIRHISGGISRVKIKSYAEGRKSFEGTEQDFIWLDEECPLAIYTECVTRTMTTNGHIALTFTPLEGLTDTVLQFIPDGNITEAEMGAKKIIMATWDDVPHLSKAQKEKLFASLPPHQRAARSRGIPQLGSGVIYPVIEDDFVIDPIEIPEYFPKAFAMDVGWSKTAALWGALDEQSKTIYIYSEYYRSQAEPIIHTEGIKSRGDWIPGVIDPASRGRSQMDGKKLFKEYRNYGLNIKPADNAVETGIQKVWLLLSSGRIKVFKSCLNFLAEYRLYRRDEKGKIVKTHDHLMDCLRYLIMSGMARAKKKPNKQITDHNFFEQISYSPRDKVVGI
;
A
#
# COMPACT_ATOMS: atom_id res chain seq x y z
N MET A 1 62.55 23.60 17.12
CA MET A 1 61.11 23.45 17.11
C MET A 1 60.54 24.76 16.52
N ILE A 2 59.92 24.69 15.33
CA ILE A 2 59.35 25.87 14.67
C ILE A 2 58.08 26.25 15.45
N ASN A 3 58.12 27.43 16.08
CA ASN A 3 56.99 27.98 16.83
C ASN A 3 55.97 28.50 15.80
N ARG A 4 54.97 27.66 15.42
CA ARG A 4 53.90 28.05 14.49
C ARG A 4 53.09 29.19 15.11
N SER A 5 52.73 30.18 14.31
CA SER A 5 51.85 31.26 14.77
C SER A 5 50.45 30.72 15.09
N ALA A 6 49.74 31.36 16.03
CA ALA A 6 48.37 30.98 16.37
C ALA A 6 47.41 30.99 15.14
N LYS A 7 47.70 31.84 14.16
CA LYS A 7 46.97 31.91 12.88
C LYS A 7 47.18 30.65 12.03
N GLU A 8 48.42 30.13 11.95
CA GLU A 8 48.70 28.90 11.21
C GLU A 8 48.08 27.69 11.85
N GLN A 9 48.08 27.60 13.18
CA GLN A 9 47.41 26.52 13.94
C GLN A 9 45.89 26.58 13.71
N TYR A 10 45.29 27.75 13.70
CA TYR A 10 43.85 27.93 13.44
C TYR A 10 43.46 27.54 12.00
N LEU A 11 44.29 27.92 11.02
CA LEU A 11 44.05 27.52 9.61
C LEU A 11 44.16 26.01 9.44
N GLU A 12 45.15 25.35 10.06
CA GLU A 12 45.29 23.88 10.03
C GLU A 12 44.09 23.18 10.67
N LEU A 13 43.56 23.71 11.77
CA LEU A 13 42.35 23.19 12.40
C LEU A 13 41.10 23.36 11.53
N LEU A 14 40.98 24.48 10.81
CA LEU A 14 39.88 24.71 9.87
C LEU A 14 39.96 23.77 8.65
N GLU A 15 41.13 23.57 8.11
CA GLU A 15 41.36 22.62 7.00
C GLU A 15 41.06 21.19 7.43
N GLU A 16 41.53 20.78 8.62
CA GLU A 16 41.22 19.45 9.16
C GLU A 16 39.72 19.28 9.43
N LYS A 17 39.05 20.30 9.98
CA LYS A 17 37.59 20.29 10.16
C LYS A 17 36.87 20.16 8.83
N SER A 18 37.30 20.93 7.82
CA SER A 18 36.72 20.86 6.45
C SER A 18 36.96 19.48 5.85
N ARG A 19 38.16 18.92 6.00
CA ARG A 19 38.49 17.56 5.54
C ARG A 19 37.63 16.50 6.24
N ARG A 20 37.43 16.58 7.55
CA ARG A 20 36.57 15.66 8.31
C ARG A 20 35.12 15.75 7.86
N LEU A 21 34.59 16.94 7.69
CA LEU A 21 33.23 17.15 7.18
C LEU A 21 33.05 16.57 5.78
N LYS A 22 34.07 16.73 4.90
CA LYS A 22 34.03 16.22 3.53
C LYS A 22 34.02 14.68 3.48
N TYR A 23 34.85 14.00 4.27
CA TYR A 23 35.09 12.56 4.19
C TYR A 23 34.38 11.73 5.28
N ASN A 24 33.57 12.36 6.15
CA ASN A 24 32.72 11.71 7.15
C ASN A 24 31.28 12.22 7.07
N LYS A 25 30.72 12.17 5.89
CA LYS A 25 29.37 12.67 5.64
C LYS A 25 28.30 11.99 6.50
N ILE A 26 28.49 10.72 6.87
CA ILE A 26 27.55 9.95 7.70
C ILE A 26 27.30 10.63 9.05
N ASP A 27 28.31 11.28 9.65
CA ASP A 27 28.21 11.91 10.96
C ASP A 27 27.37 13.21 10.94
N GLN A 28 27.04 13.72 9.76
CA GLN A 28 26.23 14.92 9.58
C GLN A 28 24.72 14.60 9.52
N TYR A 29 24.35 13.32 9.43
CA TYR A 29 22.96 12.89 9.38
C TYR A 29 22.37 12.76 10.78
N PHE A 30 21.13 13.15 10.90
CA PHE A 30 20.34 13.03 12.13
C PHE A 30 20.98 13.68 13.38
N PRO A 31 21.36 14.97 13.29
CA PRO A 31 21.95 15.68 14.42
C PRO A 31 20.95 15.76 15.59
N GLU A 32 21.45 16.01 16.80
CA GLU A 32 20.61 16.16 18.00
C GLU A 32 19.77 17.43 17.98
N THR A 33 20.30 18.48 17.42
CA THR A 33 19.69 19.82 17.43
C THR A 33 19.74 20.45 16.05
N GLY A 34 18.96 21.52 15.87
CA GLY A 34 18.94 22.32 14.65
C GLY A 34 17.77 22.04 13.73
N PRO A 35 17.75 22.66 12.55
CA PRO A 35 16.61 22.58 11.63
C PRO A 35 16.39 21.16 11.07
N LEU A 36 17.44 20.33 11.01
CA LEU A 36 17.41 18.96 10.51
C LEU A 36 17.63 17.93 11.63
N SER A 37 17.26 18.28 12.87
CA SER A 37 17.39 17.37 14.01
C SER A 37 16.60 16.08 13.82
N ARG A 38 17.12 14.97 14.38
CA ARG A 38 16.57 13.62 14.17
C ARG A 38 15.12 13.46 14.61
N ASP A 39 14.68 14.17 15.64
CA ASP A 39 13.29 14.17 16.13
C ASP A 39 12.27 14.59 15.06
N LYS A 40 12.71 15.34 14.05
CA LYS A 40 11.89 15.78 12.92
C LYS A 40 11.82 14.78 11.77
N TYR A 41 12.40 13.58 11.95
CA TYR A 41 12.35 12.48 10.98
C TYR A 41 11.75 11.21 11.58
N PRO A 42 10.52 11.26 12.16
CA PRO A 42 9.96 10.16 12.92
C PRO A 42 9.84 8.87 12.10
N LYS A 43 9.49 8.97 10.82
CA LYS A 43 9.34 7.81 9.93
C LYS A 43 10.68 7.16 9.58
N HIS A 44 11.76 7.93 9.45
CA HIS A 44 13.10 7.40 9.25
C HIS A 44 13.57 6.61 10.49
N LEU A 45 13.37 7.18 11.67
CA LEU A 45 13.73 6.51 12.93
C LEU A 45 12.89 5.25 13.14
N ALA A 46 11.60 5.29 12.83
CA ALA A 46 10.72 4.12 12.89
C ALA A 46 11.19 3.00 11.93
N PHE A 47 11.66 3.36 10.72
CA PHE A 47 12.19 2.39 9.77
C PHE A 47 13.44 1.70 10.29
N PHE A 48 14.39 2.45 10.87
CA PHE A 48 15.58 1.86 11.48
C PHE A 48 15.22 0.98 12.67
N ALA A 49 14.36 1.47 13.58
CA ALA A 49 13.93 0.74 14.76
C ALA A 49 13.24 -0.59 14.39
N ALA A 50 12.43 -0.60 13.36
CA ALA A 50 11.77 -1.80 12.88
C ALA A 50 12.76 -2.91 12.48
N GLY A 51 14.01 -2.58 12.14
CA GLY A 51 15.05 -3.56 11.86
C GLY A 51 15.45 -4.43 13.05
N SER A 52 15.06 -4.10 14.28
CA SER A 52 15.25 -4.98 15.44
C SER A 52 14.31 -6.18 15.46
N SER A 53 13.14 -6.08 14.81
CA SER A 53 12.05 -7.05 14.90
C SER A 53 11.64 -7.63 13.56
N PHE A 54 11.87 -6.91 12.46
CA PHE A 54 11.43 -7.29 11.12
C PHE A 54 12.62 -7.41 10.17
N SER A 55 12.77 -8.57 9.55
CA SER A 55 13.82 -8.82 8.57
C SER A 55 13.54 -8.24 7.20
N GLU A 56 12.30 -7.99 6.86
CA GLU A 56 11.87 -7.45 5.57
C GLU A 56 11.11 -6.13 5.81
N ARG A 57 11.70 -5.02 5.38
CA ARG A 57 11.13 -3.69 5.61
C ARG A 57 10.98 -2.92 4.32
N CYS A 58 9.83 -2.28 4.18
CA CYS A 58 9.50 -1.42 3.05
C CYS A 58 9.27 0.02 3.52
N MET A 59 10.03 0.97 3.00
CA MET A 59 9.73 2.40 3.07
C MET A 59 9.03 2.80 1.78
N MET A 60 7.70 2.78 1.80
CA MET A 60 6.87 3.25 0.70
C MET A 60 6.56 4.73 0.93
N ALA A 61 7.15 5.62 0.13
CA ALA A 61 7.21 7.00 0.53
C ALA A 61 7.13 8.00 -0.61
N ALA A 62 6.76 9.23 -0.27
CA ALA A 62 6.76 10.39 -1.15
C ALA A 62 8.14 10.63 -1.80
N ASN A 63 8.16 11.36 -2.90
CA ASN A 63 9.42 11.81 -3.49
C ASN A 63 10.11 12.85 -2.61
N ARG A 64 11.46 12.89 -2.68
CA ARG A 64 12.28 13.90 -1.99
C ARG A 64 12.27 13.87 -0.46
N ILE A 65 11.81 12.80 0.17
CA ILE A 65 11.89 12.65 1.63
C ILE A 65 13.23 12.12 2.13
N GLY A 66 14.19 11.86 1.25
CA GLY A 66 15.51 11.35 1.61
C GLY A 66 15.63 9.82 1.65
N LYS A 67 14.63 9.06 1.16
CA LYS A 67 14.62 7.60 1.23
C LYS A 67 15.87 6.90 0.71
N PHE A 68 16.50 7.43 -0.34
CA PHE A 68 17.75 6.91 -0.89
C PHE A 68 18.93 7.12 0.05
N GLU A 69 19.21 8.36 0.39
CA GLU A 69 20.42 8.76 1.07
C GLU A 69 20.30 8.60 2.58
N SER A 70 19.25 9.17 3.17
CA SER A 70 19.08 9.18 4.62
C SER A 70 18.42 7.91 5.19
N ILE A 71 17.96 6.97 4.34
CA ILE A 71 17.46 5.66 4.79
C ILE A 71 18.36 4.56 4.24
N GLY A 72 18.22 4.20 2.97
CA GLY A 72 18.87 3.02 2.41
C GLY A 72 20.40 3.07 2.48
N ALA A 73 21.01 4.12 1.93
CA ALA A 73 22.47 4.25 1.92
C ALA A 73 23.05 4.50 3.34
N TYR A 74 22.32 5.25 4.19
CA TYR A 74 22.73 5.51 5.57
C TYR A 74 22.75 4.21 6.40
N GLU A 75 21.65 3.44 6.39
CA GLU A 75 21.56 2.18 7.12
C GLU A 75 22.58 1.17 6.62
N LEU A 76 22.71 1.00 5.29
CA LEU A 76 23.73 0.13 4.72
C LEU A 76 25.13 0.52 5.18
N THR A 77 25.45 1.82 5.21
CA THR A 77 26.76 2.31 5.66
C THR A 77 26.99 1.98 7.13
N CYS A 78 25.99 2.17 8.00
CA CYS A 78 26.08 1.75 9.40
C CYS A 78 26.40 0.26 9.53
N HIS A 79 25.73 -0.58 8.74
CA HIS A 79 25.89 -2.03 8.80
C HIS A 79 27.27 -2.49 8.29
N VAL A 80 27.74 -1.97 7.16
CA VAL A 80 29.02 -2.43 6.57
C VAL A 80 30.26 -1.91 7.29
N THR A 81 30.12 -0.75 7.96
CA THR A 81 31.22 -0.18 8.77
C THR A 81 31.19 -0.63 10.24
N GLY A 82 29.99 -1.03 10.73
CA GLY A 82 29.73 -1.25 12.16
C GLY A 82 29.59 0.05 12.96
N ARG A 83 29.61 1.23 12.30
CA ARG A 83 29.46 2.55 12.94
C ARG A 83 28.01 2.88 13.14
N TYR A 84 27.48 2.59 14.32
CA TYR A 84 26.13 2.95 14.71
C TYR A 84 26.16 4.16 15.66
N PRO A 85 25.33 5.18 15.42
CA PRO A 85 25.20 6.29 16.38
C PRO A 85 24.63 5.80 17.71
N SER A 86 24.85 6.55 18.78
CA SER A 86 24.42 6.19 20.14
C SER A 86 22.90 5.97 20.26
N TRP A 87 22.13 6.70 19.48
CA TRP A 87 20.65 6.61 19.44
C TRP A 87 20.10 5.45 18.62
N TRP A 88 20.95 4.66 17.94
CA TRP A 88 20.50 3.57 17.07
C TRP A 88 19.90 2.41 17.86
N VAL A 89 18.62 2.10 17.61
CA VAL A 89 17.87 1.01 18.26
C VAL A 89 17.50 -0.14 17.30
N GLY A 90 17.81 -0.01 16.03
CA GLY A 90 17.55 -1.02 14.99
C GLY A 90 18.53 -2.19 15.01
N LYS A 91 18.49 -3.01 13.96
CA LYS A 91 19.47 -4.10 13.76
C LYS A 91 20.90 -3.58 13.82
N LYS A 92 21.77 -4.32 14.50
CA LYS A 92 23.23 -4.10 14.50
C LYS A 92 23.94 -5.38 14.06
N PHE A 93 24.94 -5.22 13.21
CA PHE A 93 25.87 -6.29 12.86
C PHE A 93 27.18 -6.04 13.61
N SER A 94 27.57 -6.98 14.45
CA SER A 94 28.82 -6.91 15.24
C SER A 94 30.01 -7.49 14.50
N LYS A 95 29.80 -8.02 13.29
CA LYS A 95 30.85 -8.65 12.44
C LYS A 95 30.72 -8.09 11.02
N PRO A 96 31.79 -8.19 10.20
CA PRO A 96 31.74 -7.86 8.79
C PRO A 96 30.63 -8.61 8.07
N ILE A 97 29.95 -7.95 7.12
CA ILE A 97 28.81 -8.49 6.39
C ILE A 97 29.03 -8.54 4.89
N LYS A 98 28.30 -9.44 4.23
CA LYS A 98 28.09 -9.46 2.78
C LYS A 98 26.76 -8.77 2.48
N SER A 99 26.76 -7.82 1.56
CA SER A 99 25.55 -7.07 1.24
C SER A 99 25.43 -6.74 -0.25
N TRP A 100 24.19 -6.55 -0.69
CA TRP A 100 23.88 -5.99 -2.00
C TRP A 100 23.23 -4.63 -1.84
N ALA A 101 23.51 -3.75 -2.81
CA ALA A 101 22.77 -2.51 -3.04
C ALA A 101 22.35 -2.48 -4.50
N ALA A 102 21.06 -2.37 -4.77
CA ALA A 102 20.52 -2.49 -6.11
C ALA A 102 19.66 -1.31 -6.51
N GLY A 103 19.65 -0.97 -7.80
CA GLY A 103 18.80 0.05 -8.41
C GLY A 103 18.19 -0.46 -9.73
N THR A 104 17.37 0.36 -10.39
CA THR A 104 16.59 -0.05 -11.56
C THR A 104 17.46 -0.44 -12.76
N THR A 105 18.40 0.41 -13.15
CA THR A 105 19.30 0.18 -14.30
C THR A 105 20.76 0.31 -13.87
N GLY A 106 21.68 -0.15 -14.70
CA GLY A 106 23.12 0.04 -14.45
C GLY A 106 23.52 1.52 -14.30
N THR A 107 22.91 2.40 -15.06
CA THR A 107 23.13 3.86 -14.98
C THR A 107 22.60 4.42 -13.66
N THR A 108 21.37 4.08 -13.26
CA THR A 108 20.81 4.54 -11.98
C THR A 108 21.54 3.95 -10.79
N ALA A 109 21.99 2.69 -10.86
CA ALA A 109 22.82 2.09 -9.82
C ALA A 109 24.15 2.83 -9.63
N ARG A 110 24.80 3.29 -10.74
CA ARG A 110 26.00 4.14 -10.66
C ARG A 110 25.69 5.55 -10.15
N ASP A 111 24.74 6.24 -10.77
CA ASP A 111 24.51 7.67 -10.55
C ASP A 111 23.82 7.98 -9.22
N ILE A 112 23.11 7.00 -8.67
CA ILE A 112 22.38 7.15 -7.42
C ILE A 112 23.01 6.29 -6.33
N VAL A 113 22.95 4.97 -6.44
CA VAL A 113 23.38 4.05 -5.35
C VAL A 113 24.88 4.20 -5.09
N GLN A 114 25.72 4.03 -6.13
CA GLN A 114 27.18 4.18 -6.01
C GLN A 114 27.56 5.58 -5.55
N TYR A 115 26.97 6.62 -6.17
CA TYR A 115 27.27 8.00 -5.82
C TYR A 115 26.97 8.34 -4.37
N LYS A 116 25.84 7.85 -3.83
CA LYS A 116 25.49 8.09 -2.42
C LYS A 116 26.40 7.35 -1.45
N LEU A 117 26.86 6.17 -1.81
CA LEU A 117 27.78 5.38 -0.99
C LEU A 117 29.23 5.91 -1.06
N LEU A 118 29.73 6.21 -2.24
CA LEU A 118 31.14 6.51 -2.49
C LEU A 118 31.45 8.00 -2.73
N GLY A 119 30.49 8.77 -3.24
CA GLY A 119 30.74 10.08 -3.85
C GLY A 119 31.02 9.96 -5.35
N PRO A 120 31.45 11.05 -6.01
CA PRO A 120 31.80 11.05 -7.41
C PRO A 120 33.03 10.14 -7.69
N PRO A 121 33.15 9.56 -8.89
CA PRO A 121 34.24 8.64 -9.24
C PRO A 121 35.62 9.23 -9.04
N GLU A 122 35.77 10.55 -9.21
CA GLU A 122 37.00 11.30 -9.09
C GLU A 122 37.41 11.55 -7.62
N ASP A 123 36.47 11.44 -6.68
CA ASP A 123 36.71 11.71 -5.25
C ASP A 123 35.92 10.74 -4.36
N ASN A 124 36.25 9.46 -4.46
CA ASN A 124 35.66 8.40 -3.66
C ASN A 124 35.93 8.62 -2.15
N GLY A 125 34.89 8.39 -1.33
CA GLY A 125 34.94 8.60 0.11
C GLY A 125 34.29 9.90 0.57
N THR A 126 33.74 10.68 -0.37
CA THR A 126 32.88 11.84 -0.09
C THR A 126 31.38 11.48 -0.05
N GLY A 127 31.05 10.22 -0.29
CA GLY A 127 29.73 9.64 -0.03
C GLY A 127 29.50 9.33 1.44
N LEU A 128 28.54 8.46 1.73
CA LEU A 128 28.23 8.07 3.11
C LEU A 128 29.26 7.12 3.73
N ILE A 129 29.92 6.29 2.92
CA ILE A 129 31.02 5.45 3.40
C ILE A 129 32.26 6.34 3.55
N PRO A 130 32.75 6.56 4.78
CA PRO A 130 33.93 7.42 4.99
C PRO A 130 35.17 6.87 4.28
N LYS A 131 35.97 7.76 3.74
CA LYS A 131 37.17 7.41 2.96
C LYS A 131 38.10 6.42 3.66
N GLU A 132 38.32 6.57 4.96
CA GLU A 132 39.19 5.73 5.77
C GLU A 132 38.71 4.27 5.89
N TYR A 133 37.42 4.00 5.65
CA TYR A 133 36.85 2.66 5.67
C TYR A 133 36.89 1.98 4.31
N ILE A 134 37.06 2.72 3.20
CA ILE A 134 37.11 2.15 1.85
C ILE A 134 38.48 1.54 1.63
N ILE A 135 38.55 0.19 1.53
CA ILE A 135 39.81 -0.54 1.27
C ILE A 135 40.05 -0.61 -0.23
N LYS A 136 39.05 -0.99 -1.01
CA LYS A 136 39.17 -1.18 -2.45
C LYS A 136 37.80 -1.11 -3.14
N THR A 137 37.74 -0.56 -4.33
CA THR A 137 36.64 -0.70 -5.26
C THR A 137 37.08 -1.52 -6.45
N THR A 138 36.18 -2.40 -6.94
CA THR A 138 36.42 -3.18 -8.17
C THR A 138 35.48 -2.65 -9.25
N PRO A 139 36.00 -2.23 -10.41
CA PRO A 139 35.16 -1.78 -11.50
C PRO A 139 34.31 -2.92 -12.05
N LYS A 140 33.15 -2.58 -12.58
CA LYS A 140 32.28 -3.54 -13.25
C LYS A 140 32.84 -3.89 -14.63
N ALA A 141 32.94 -5.17 -14.92
CA ALA A 141 33.39 -5.64 -16.25
C ALA A 141 32.29 -5.43 -17.28
N GLY A 142 32.49 -4.48 -18.18
CA GLY A 142 31.52 -4.13 -19.22
C GLY A 142 30.36 -3.27 -18.72
N GLY A 143 29.54 -2.78 -19.65
CA GLY A 143 28.36 -1.99 -19.34
C GLY A 143 28.65 -0.49 -19.13
N VAL A 144 28.13 0.08 -18.04
CA VAL A 144 28.20 1.53 -17.79
C VAL A 144 29.60 1.97 -17.36
N PRO A 145 30.22 2.98 -18.01
CA PRO A 145 31.52 3.50 -17.63
C PRO A 145 31.55 3.96 -16.16
N ASN A 146 32.69 3.77 -15.49
CA ASN A 146 32.90 4.12 -14.08
C ASN A 146 31.96 3.42 -13.06
N ALA A 147 31.23 2.40 -13.50
CA ALA A 147 30.42 1.61 -12.58
C ALA A 147 31.31 0.69 -11.73
N VAL A 148 31.02 0.65 -10.44
CA VAL A 148 31.68 -0.22 -9.47
C VAL A 148 30.84 -1.50 -9.29
N ASP A 149 31.48 -2.66 -9.35
CA ASP A 149 30.87 -3.95 -9.04
C ASP A 149 30.84 -4.21 -7.54
N THR A 150 32.03 -4.05 -6.90
CA THR A 150 32.20 -4.40 -5.50
C THR A 150 33.01 -3.36 -4.72
N ILE A 151 32.57 -3.07 -3.51
CA ILE A 151 33.25 -2.21 -2.56
C ILE A 151 33.69 -3.08 -1.37
N LEU A 152 34.98 -3.06 -1.03
CA LEU A 152 35.52 -3.68 0.16
C LEU A 152 35.69 -2.61 1.25
N ILE A 153 35.12 -2.86 2.43
CA ILE A 153 34.98 -1.87 3.49
C ILE A 153 35.53 -2.45 4.81
N ARG A 154 36.34 -1.67 5.50
CA ARG A 154 36.81 -2.03 6.84
C ARG A 154 35.66 -1.95 7.84
N HIS A 155 35.47 -3.01 8.62
CA HIS A 155 34.49 -3.02 9.71
C HIS A 155 35.21 -2.68 11.04
N ILE A 156 34.54 -1.96 11.95
CA ILE A 156 35.15 -1.53 13.23
C ILE A 156 35.58 -2.71 14.12
N SER A 157 34.92 -3.87 14.00
CA SER A 157 35.28 -5.08 14.75
C SER A 157 36.52 -5.80 14.21
N GLY A 158 37.16 -5.27 13.16
CA GLY A 158 38.15 -5.96 12.35
C GLY A 158 37.51 -6.75 11.20
N GLY A 159 38.30 -7.07 10.17
CA GLY A 159 37.81 -7.76 8.97
C GLY A 159 37.18 -6.84 7.94
N ILE A 160 36.62 -7.45 6.92
CA ILE A 160 36.19 -6.75 5.69
C ILE A 160 34.77 -7.09 5.36
N SER A 161 33.88 -6.07 5.33
CA SER A 161 32.56 -6.11 4.75
C SER A 161 32.64 -5.91 3.24
N ARG A 162 31.63 -6.44 2.54
CA ARG A 162 31.54 -6.35 1.08
C ARG A 162 30.17 -5.82 0.67
N VAL A 163 30.15 -4.79 -0.18
CA VAL A 163 28.93 -4.34 -0.89
C VAL A 163 29.08 -4.67 -2.36
N LYS A 164 28.15 -5.42 -2.94
CA LYS A 164 28.06 -5.60 -4.39
C LYS A 164 26.93 -4.74 -4.93
N ILE A 165 27.22 -3.94 -5.97
CA ILE A 165 26.24 -3.07 -6.62
C ILE A 165 25.60 -3.82 -7.78
N LYS A 166 24.27 -3.85 -7.82
CA LYS A 166 23.48 -4.58 -8.81
C LYS A 166 22.43 -3.69 -9.48
N SER A 167 21.87 -4.15 -10.60
CA SER A 167 20.70 -3.51 -11.20
C SER A 167 19.62 -4.54 -11.55
N TYR A 168 18.35 -4.13 -11.47
CA TYR A 168 17.23 -4.99 -11.83
C TYR A 168 17.22 -5.33 -13.32
N ALA A 169 17.78 -4.45 -14.17
CA ALA A 169 17.94 -4.69 -15.59
C ALA A 169 18.83 -5.91 -15.93
N GLU A 170 19.67 -6.35 -14.99
CA GLU A 170 20.47 -7.59 -15.15
C GLU A 170 19.61 -8.87 -14.98
N GLY A 171 18.35 -8.72 -14.55
CA GLY A 171 17.41 -9.80 -14.37
C GLY A 171 17.67 -10.67 -13.13
N ARG A 172 16.69 -11.52 -12.80
CA ARG A 172 16.69 -12.39 -11.61
C ARG A 172 17.97 -13.23 -11.47
N LYS A 173 18.49 -13.77 -12.57
CA LYS A 173 19.70 -14.63 -12.56
C LYS A 173 20.92 -13.95 -11.96
N SER A 174 21.04 -12.63 -12.06
CA SER A 174 22.14 -11.90 -11.45
C SER A 174 22.07 -11.90 -9.92
N PHE A 175 20.90 -12.12 -9.33
CA PHE A 175 20.65 -12.17 -7.88
C PHE A 175 20.74 -13.62 -7.33
N GLU A 176 21.01 -14.61 -8.15
CA GLU A 176 21.26 -15.98 -7.72
C GLU A 176 22.68 -16.13 -7.13
N GLY A 177 22.90 -17.19 -6.35
CA GLY A 177 24.22 -17.64 -5.88
C GLY A 177 24.47 -17.41 -4.40
N THR A 178 25.14 -16.34 -4.02
CA THR A 178 25.69 -16.17 -2.67
C THR A 178 24.66 -15.66 -1.64
N GLU A 179 24.73 -16.17 -0.42
CA GLU A 179 24.03 -15.66 0.75
C GLU A 179 24.42 -14.22 1.08
N GLN A 180 23.46 -13.46 1.64
CA GLN A 180 23.65 -12.05 2.03
C GLN A 180 23.13 -11.80 3.45
N ASP A 181 23.83 -10.94 4.19
CA ASP A 181 23.42 -10.50 5.52
C ASP A 181 22.48 -9.29 5.45
N PHE A 182 22.66 -8.43 4.44
CA PHE A 182 21.82 -7.25 4.22
C PHE A 182 21.67 -6.96 2.72
N ILE A 183 20.45 -6.68 2.30
CA ILE A 183 20.13 -6.27 0.91
C ILE A 183 19.32 -4.98 0.95
N TRP A 184 19.85 -3.94 0.29
CA TRP A 184 19.11 -2.71 0.02
C TRP A 184 18.64 -2.69 -1.43
N LEU A 185 17.33 -2.63 -1.62
CA LEU A 185 16.65 -2.53 -2.91
C LEU A 185 16.09 -1.12 -3.05
N ASP A 186 16.70 -0.34 -3.93
CA ASP A 186 16.34 1.04 -4.19
C ASP A 186 15.47 1.15 -5.42
N GLU A 187 14.37 1.87 -5.30
CA GLU A 187 13.20 1.86 -6.16
C GLU A 187 12.49 0.50 -6.20
N GLU A 188 11.30 0.48 -6.74
CA GLU A 188 10.48 -0.73 -6.78
C GLU A 188 11.14 -1.82 -7.64
N CYS A 189 11.37 -2.98 -7.06
CA CYS A 189 11.98 -4.11 -7.75
C CYS A 189 10.93 -5.10 -8.25
N PRO A 190 11.18 -5.80 -9.37
CA PRO A 190 10.33 -6.91 -9.82
C PRO A 190 10.19 -8.00 -8.75
N LEU A 191 8.99 -8.59 -8.60
CA LEU A 191 8.71 -9.63 -7.60
C LEU A 191 9.70 -10.80 -7.68
N ALA A 192 10.07 -11.23 -8.88
CA ALA A 192 11.02 -12.32 -9.07
C ALA A 192 12.41 -12.02 -8.47
N ILE A 193 12.85 -10.77 -8.47
CA ILE A 193 14.10 -10.31 -7.83
C ILE A 193 13.92 -10.25 -6.32
N TYR A 194 12.81 -9.69 -5.85
CA TYR A 194 12.49 -9.64 -4.41
C TYR A 194 12.49 -11.05 -3.78
N THR A 195 11.79 -12.00 -4.41
CA THR A 195 11.73 -13.39 -3.95
C THR A 195 13.10 -14.07 -3.91
N GLU A 196 13.96 -13.78 -4.90
CA GLU A 196 15.33 -14.26 -4.90
C GLU A 196 16.14 -13.66 -3.74
N CYS A 197 15.98 -12.37 -3.46
CA CYS A 197 16.63 -11.70 -2.32
C CYS A 197 16.20 -12.31 -0.97
N VAL A 198 14.91 -12.63 -0.80
CA VAL A 198 14.40 -13.34 0.40
C VAL A 198 15.13 -14.69 0.56
N THR A 199 15.30 -15.44 -0.52
CA THR A 199 16.06 -16.70 -0.50
C THR A 199 17.51 -16.51 -0.08
N ARG A 200 18.17 -15.41 -0.52
CA ARG A 200 19.57 -15.13 -0.20
C ARG A 200 19.82 -14.68 1.25
N THR A 201 18.80 -14.18 1.92
CA THR A 201 18.89 -13.74 3.33
C THR A 201 18.45 -14.83 4.32
N MET A 202 17.81 -15.89 3.87
CA MET A 202 17.22 -16.92 4.73
C MET A 202 18.27 -17.63 5.62
N THR A 203 19.42 -18.04 5.06
CA THR A 203 20.42 -18.82 5.78
C THR A 203 21.27 -18.00 6.76
N THR A 204 21.33 -16.67 6.54
CA THR A 204 22.09 -15.75 7.38
C THR A 204 21.23 -15.03 8.43
N ASN A 205 19.92 -15.29 8.46
CA ASN A 205 18.95 -14.42 9.14
C ASN A 205 19.17 -12.95 8.76
N GLY A 206 19.42 -12.73 7.48
CA GLY A 206 19.73 -11.41 6.93
C GLY A 206 18.48 -10.54 6.79
N HIS A 207 18.70 -9.28 6.42
CA HIS A 207 17.65 -8.29 6.33
C HIS A 207 17.54 -7.72 4.92
N ILE A 208 16.31 -7.34 4.56
CA ILE A 208 16.00 -6.64 3.31
C ILE A 208 15.37 -5.29 3.63
N ALA A 209 15.89 -4.24 3.03
CA ALA A 209 15.33 -2.89 3.06
C ALA A 209 14.93 -2.46 1.65
N LEU A 210 13.64 -2.18 1.42
CA LEU A 210 13.13 -1.59 0.20
C LEU A 210 12.83 -0.12 0.42
N THR A 211 13.22 0.73 -0.54
CA THR A 211 12.99 2.18 -0.47
C THR A 211 12.50 2.70 -1.81
N PHE A 212 11.20 2.97 -1.95
CA PHE A 212 10.64 3.42 -3.23
C PHE A 212 9.42 4.35 -3.10
N THR A 213 9.06 4.98 -4.20
CA THR A 213 7.79 5.68 -4.38
C THR A 213 6.90 4.83 -5.28
N PRO A 214 5.68 4.47 -4.88
CA PRO A 214 4.83 3.51 -5.58
C PRO A 214 4.17 4.14 -6.82
N LEU A 215 4.95 4.37 -7.86
CA LEU A 215 4.49 5.01 -9.10
C LEU A 215 3.77 4.06 -10.04
N GLU A 216 3.99 2.77 -9.88
CA GLU A 216 3.39 1.73 -10.74
C GLU A 216 2.13 1.10 -10.15
N GLY A 217 1.68 1.65 -9.00
CA GLY A 217 0.46 1.22 -8.33
C GLY A 217 0.64 0.03 -7.41
N LEU A 218 -0.40 -0.79 -7.29
CA LEU A 218 -0.39 -2.00 -6.47
C LEU A 218 0.20 -3.16 -7.27
N THR A 219 1.50 -3.11 -7.48
CA THR A 219 2.24 -4.21 -8.12
C THR A 219 2.34 -5.43 -7.22
N ASP A 220 2.76 -6.56 -7.79
CA ASP A 220 2.93 -7.79 -7.03
C ASP A 220 3.97 -7.65 -5.90
N THR A 221 4.96 -6.78 -6.05
CA THR A 221 5.95 -6.47 -4.99
C THR A 221 5.31 -5.62 -3.88
N VAL A 222 4.53 -4.60 -4.22
CA VAL A 222 3.78 -3.81 -3.24
C VAL A 222 2.83 -4.70 -2.45
N LEU A 223 2.14 -5.63 -3.12
CA LEU A 223 1.19 -6.57 -2.49
C LEU A 223 1.87 -7.57 -1.53
N GLN A 224 3.19 -7.75 -1.58
CA GLN A 224 3.91 -8.51 -0.55
C GLN A 224 3.86 -7.85 0.83
N PHE A 225 3.62 -6.54 0.89
CA PHE A 225 3.57 -5.75 2.12
C PHE A 225 2.16 -5.27 2.48
N ILE A 226 1.25 -5.15 1.50
CA ILE A 226 -0.15 -4.76 1.69
C ILE A 226 -1.09 -5.66 0.88
N PRO A 227 -1.20 -6.95 1.20
CA PRO A 227 -1.89 -7.96 0.37
C PRO A 227 -3.37 -7.66 0.15
N ASP A 228 -4.02 -7.00 1.11
CA ASP A 228 -5.45 -6.69 1.06
C ASP A 228 -5.76 -5.39 0.30
N GLY A 229 -4.74 -4.74 -0.30
CA GLY A 229 -4.91 -3.43 -0.94
C GLY A 229 -5.28 -2.28 0.02
N ASN A 230 -5.31 -2.53 1.32
CA ASN A 230 -5.51 -1.50 2.34
C ASN A 230 -4.22 -0.71 2.55
N ILE A 231 -4.20 0.53 2.05
CA ILE A 231 -3.00 1.38 2.06
C ILE A 231 -2.81 1.96 3.45
N THR A 232 -2.24 1.17 4.34
CA THR A 232 -1.90 1.55 5.72
C THR A 232 -0.57 0.93 6.11
N GLU A 233 0.09 1.49 7.12
CA GLU A 233 1.23 0.81 7.74
C GLU A 233 0.79 -0.51 8.34
N ALA A 234 1.51 -1.58 8.02
CA ALA A 234 1.16 -2.94 8.40
C ALA A 234 2.38 -3.74 8.86
N GLU A 235 2.10 -4.72 9.70
CA GLU A 235 3.05 -5.73 10.15
C GLU A 235 2.50 -7.11 9.76
N MET A 236 3.32 -7.89 9.08
CA MET A 236 2.94 -9.23 8.61
C MET A 236 4.11 -10.21 8.75
N GLY A 237 4.11 -10.99 9.82
CA GLY A 237 5.19 -11.93 10.09
C GLY A 237 6.54 -11.21 10.18
N ALA A 238 7.45 -11.51 9.25
CA ALA A 238 8.76 -10.88 9.17
C ALA A 238 8.78 -9.50 8.48
N LYS A 239 7.63 -9.02 7.98
CA LYS A 239 7.52 -7.83 7.13
C LYS A 239 6.94 -6.63 7.87
N LYS A 240 7.49 -5.47 7.61
CA LYS A 240 6.98 -4.17 8.07
C LYS A 240 6.99 -3.18 6.93
N ILE A 241 5.83 -2.52 6.70
CA ILE A 241 5.73 -1.37 5.83
C ILE A 241 5.63 -0.09 6.65
N ILE A 242 6.38 0.92 6.26
CA ILE A 242 6.33 2.26 6.82
C ILE A 242 6.06 3.22 5.67
N MET A 243 5.11 4.11 5.88
CA MET A 243 4.71 5.11 4.91
C MET A 243 5.18 6.48 5.35
N ALA A 244 5.75 7.25 4.43
CA ALA A 244 6.23 8.59 4.72
C ALA A 244 5.79 9.59 3.64
N THR A 245 5.37 10.76 4.10
CA THR A 245 4.84 11.86 3.31
C THR A 245 5.80 13.04 3.31
N TRP A 246 5.51 14.09 2.55
CA TRP A 246 6.25 15.35 2.63
C TRP A 246 6.17 16.02 4.00
N ASP A 247 5.17 15.68 4.82
CA ASP A 247 4.99 16.31 6.14
C ASP A 247 5.84 15.64 7.23
N ASP A 248 6.40 14.48 6.93
CA ASP A 248 7.28 13.72 7.83
C ASP A 248 8.76 14.19 7.75
N VAL A 249 9.04 15.24 6.98
CA VAL A 249 10.40 15.75 6.80
C VAL A 249 10.50 17.27 6.90
N PRO A 250 11.50 17.82 7.60
CA PRO A 250 11.62 19.27 7.81
C PRO A 250 12.30 20.02 6.66
N HIS A 251 12.99 19.34 5.77
CA HIS A 251 13.82 19.98 4.73
C HIS A 251 13.03 20.45 3.50
N LEU A 252 11.73 20.15 3.43
CA LEU A 252 10.83 20.65 2.39
C LEU A 252 9.99 21.79 2.93
N SER A 253 10.25 23.02 2.51
CA SER A 253 9.44 24.17 2.87
C SER A 253 8.03 24.10 2.25
N LYS A 254 7.05 24.79 2.85
CA LYS A 254 5.68 24.85 2.34
C LYS A 254 5.62 25.30 0.88
N ALA A 255 6.37 26.34 0.52
CA ALA A 255 6.44 26.86 -0.85
C ALA A 255 7.01 25.83 -1.85
N GLN A 256 8.02 25.05 -1.44
CA GLN A 256 8.55 23.97 -2.25
C GLN A 256 7.53 22.85 -2.46
N LYS A 257 6.81 22.45 -1.40
CA LYS A 257 5.73 21.44 -1.48
C LYS A 257 4.63 21.88 -2.43
N GLU A 258 4.13 23.12 -2.30
CA GLU A 258 3.09 23.71 -3.15
C GLU A 258 3.54 23.78 -4.63
N LYS A 259 4.74 24.30 -4.90
CA LYS A 259 5.31 24.38 -6.24
C LYS A 259 5.44 22.99 -6.88
N LEU A 260 5.94 22.01 -6.13
CA LEU A 260 6.11 20.65 -6.63
C LEU A 260 4.73 20.02 -6.88
N PHE A 261 3.79 20.15 -5.94
CA PHE A 261 2.44 19.60 -6.07
C PHE A 261 1.70 20.15 -7.30
N ALA A 262 1.82 21.47 -7.57
CA ALA A 262 1.22 22.10 -8.73
C ALA A 262 1.80 21.58 -10.06
N SER A 263 3.09 21.19 -10.07
CA SER A 263 3.76 20.67 -11.27
C SER A 263 3.46 19.20 -11.56
N LEU A 264 2.86 18.47 -10.59
CA LEU A 264 2.59 17.04 -10.75
C LEU A 264 1.28 16.79 -11.50
N PRO A 265 1.27 15.82 -12.43
CA PRO A 265 0.03 15.32 -13.03
C PRO A 265 -0.94 14.85 -11.92
N PRO A 266 -2.25 15.14 -12.04
CA PRO A 266 -3.23 14.81 -10.98
C PRO A 266 -3.14 13.36 -10.49
N HIS A 267 -3.04 12.40 -11.40
CA HIS A 267 -2.93 10.97 -11.08
C HIS A 267 -1.64 10.60 -10.32
N GLN A 268 -0.57 11.41 -10.37
CA GLN A 268 0.69 11.14 -9.67
C GLN A 268 0.82 11.84 -8.32
N ARG A 269 -0.10 12.74 -7.99
CA ARG A 269 0.00 13.58 -6.79
C ARG A 269 0.05 12.76 -5.51
N ALA A 270 -0.86 11.78 -5.38
CA ALA A 270 -0.94 10.94 -4.17
C ALA A 270 0.35 10.12 -3.96
N ALA A 271 0.88 9.48 -4.99
CA ALA A 271 2.11 8.70 -4.86
C ALA A 271 3.34 9.58 -4.57
N ARG A 272 3.47 10.70 -5.29
CA ARG A 272 4.65 11.56 -5.16
C ARG A 272 4.67 12.44 -3.92
N SER A 273 3.50 12.79 -3.35
CA SER A 273 3.42 13.63 -2.14
C SER A 273 3.16 12.86 -0.85
N ARG A 274 2.48 11.71 -0.93
CA ARG A 274 2.05 10.94 0.25
C ARG A 274 2.56 9.49 0.25
N GLY A 275 3.22 9.04 -0.82
CA GLY A 275 3.66 7.64 -0.93
C GLY A 275 2.51 6.65 -1.11
N ILE A 276 1.35 7.10 -1.52
CA ILE A 276 0.17 6.27 -1.76
C ILE A 276 0.26 5.67 -3.17
N PRO A 277 0.15 4.33 -3.34
CA PRO A 277 0.19 3.70 -4.66
C PRO A 277 -0.81 4.33 -5.63
N GLN A 278 -0.33 4.60 -6.83
CA GLN A 278 -1.18 5.06 -7.91
C GLN A 278 -2.07 3.94 -8.44
N LEU A 279 -3.03 4.34 -9.29
CA LEU A 279 -3.68 3.41 -10.18
C LEU A 279 -2.63 2.85 -11.17
N GLY A 280 -2.33 1.54 -11.05
CA GLY A 280 -1.29 0.89 -11.86
C GLY A 280 -1.63 0.78 -13.35
N SER A 281 -0.72 0.26 -14.15
CA SER A 281 -0.96 -0.09 -15.54
C SER A 281 -2.04 -1.19 -15.63
N GLY A 282 -2.95 -1.07 -16.61
CA GLY A 282 -4.04 -2.04 -16.78
C GLY A 282 -5.25 -1.87 -15.86
N VAL A 283 -5.30 -0.82 -15.05
CA VAL A 283 -6.46 -0.50 -14.21
C VAL A 283 -7.73 -0.39 -15.06
N ILE A 284 -8.79 -1.02 -14.61
CA ILE A 284 -10.07 -1.06 -15.33
C ILE A 284 -10.84 0.27 -15.16
N TYR A 285 -10.83 0.84 -13.95
CA TYR A 285 -11.49 2.12 -13.66
C TYR A 285 -10.46 3.21 -13.31
N PRO A 286 -9.92 3.95 -14.30
CA PRO A 286 -8.90 4.98 -14.05
C PRO A 286 -9.51 6.28 -13.51
N VAL A 287 -10.28 6.20 -12.42
CA VAL A 287 -10.88 7.34 -11.73
C VAL A 287 -10.27 7.43 -10.33
N ILE A 288 -9.85 8.64 -9.94
CA ILE A 288 -9.18 8.86 -8.65
C ILE A 288 -10.20 8.74 -7.52
N GLU A 289 -9.83 8.08 -6.42
CA GLU A 289 -10.74 7.88 -5.28
C GLU A 289 -11.30 9.19 -4.72
N ASP A 290 -10.51 10.25 -4.68
CA ASP A 290 -10.93 11.57 -4.21
C ASP A 290 -12.12 12.15 -5.03
N ASP A 291 -12.37 11.65 -6.24
CA ASP A 291 -13.46 12.12 -7.10
C ASP A 291 -14.80 11.44 -6.78
N PHE A 292 -14.79 10.24 -6.19
CA PHE A 292 -16.01 9.46 -5.95
C PHE A 292 -16.17 8.95 -4.51
N VAL A 293 -15.13 8.92 -3.69
CA VAL A 293 -15.21 8.48 -2.29
C VAL A 293 -15.63 9.66 -1.41
N ILE A 294 -16.66 9.43 -0.60
CA ILE A 294 -17.21 10.44 0.31
C ILE A 294 -17.33 9.93 1.74
N ASP A 295 -17.38 10.84 2.70
CA ASP A 295 -17.76 10.49 4.06
C ASP A 295 -19.20 9.96 4.09
N PRO A 296 -19.52 8.98 4.96
CA PRO A 296 -20.87 8.46 5.09
C PRO A 296 -21.87 9.57 5.41
N ILE A 297 -22.96 9.61 4.66
CA ILE A 297 -24.12 10.47 4.91
C ILE A 297 -25.33 9.61 5.23
N GLU A 298 -26.33 10.17 5.88
CA GLU A 298 -27.61 9.51 6.05
C GLU A 298 -28.33 9.39 4.72
N ILE A 299 -28.64 8.16 4.30
CA ILE A 299 -29.37 7.88 3.06
C ILE A 299 -30.86 8.06 3.32
N PRO A 300 -31.52 9.04 2.68
CA PRO A 300 -32.96 9.28 2.87
C PRO A 300 -33.80 8.03 2.61
N GLU A 301 -34.86 7.84 3.38
CA GLU A 301 -35.75 6.66 3.24
C GLU A 301 -36.44 6.60 1.88
N TYR A 302 -36.71 7.75 1.27
CA TYR A 302 -37.34 7.86 -0.04
C TYR A 302 -36.38 7.54 -1.20
N PHE A 303 -35.08 7.36 -0.98
CA PHE A 303 -34.18 6.90 -2.03
C PHE A 303 -34.47 5.42 -2.33
N PRO A 304 -34.77 5.05 -3.57
CA PRO A 304 -34.89 3.65 -3.93
C PRO A 304 -33.55 2.93 -3.77
N LYS A 305 -33.61 1.73 -3.14
CA LYS A 305 -32.45 0.93 -2.78
C LYS A 305 -32.49 -0.44 -3.46
N ALA A 306 -31.34 -0.93 -3.83
CA ALA A 306 -31.13 -2.29 -4.34
C ALA A 306 -29.79 -2.82 -3.88
N PHE A 307 -29.61 -4.14 -3.97
CA PHE A 307 -28.30 -4.75 -3.76
C PHE A 307 -27.92 -5.69 -4.91
N ALA A 308 -26.64 -6.00 -5.01
CA ALA A 308 -26.13 -7.06 -5.86
C ALA A 308 -25.21 -7.96 -5.05
N MET A 309 -25.18 -9.25 -5.36
CA MET A 309 -24.34 -10.22 -4.69
C MET A 309 -23.60 -11.12 -5.68
N ASP A 310 -22.37 -11.41 -5.34
CA ASP A 310 -21.51 -12.43 -5.92
C ASP A 310 -21.30 -13.54 -4.89
N VAL A 311 -21.49 -14.80 -5.29
CA VAL A 311 -21.56 -15.93 -4.37
C VAL A 311 -20.55 -17.00 -4.71
N GLY A 312 -19.75 -17.35 -3.73
CA GLY A 312 -18.78 -18.44 -3.79
C GLY A 312 -18.43 -18.96 -2.40
N TRP A 313 -17.94 -20.19 -2.33
CA TRP A 313 -17.50 -20.77 -1.05
C TRP A 313 -16.32 -20.03 -0.43
N SER A 314 -15.31 -19.70 -1.25
CA SER A 314 -14.15 -18.94 -0.79
C SER A 314 -14.51 -17.53 -0.34
N LYS A 315 -15.50 -16.91 -0.99
CA LYS A 315 -15.97 -15.57 -0.67
C LYS A 315 -17.39 -15.37 -1.18
N THR A 316 -18.25 -14.79 -0.36
CA THR A 316 -19.54 -14.22 -0.74
C THR A 316 -19.50 -12.73 -0.44
N ALA A 317 -19.80 -11.94 -1.46
CA ALA A 317 -19.81 -10.48 -1.41
C ALA A 317 -21.21 -9.94 -1.76
N ALA A 318 -21.59 -8.82 -1.17
CA ALA A 318 -22.77 -8.06 -1.61
C ALA A 318 -22.55 -6.55 -1.42
N LEU A 319 -23.20 -5.76 -2.30
CA LEU A 319 -23.03 -4.32 -2.38
C LEU A 319 -24.40 -3.64 -2.50
N TRP A 320 -24.65 -2.62 -1.67
CA TRP A 320 -25.90 -1.87 -1.67
C TRP A 320 -25.75 -0.51 -2.32
N GLY A 321 -26.70 -0.19 -3.19
CA GLY A 321 -26.83 1.12 -3.81
C GLY A 321 -28.15 1.79 -3.50
N ALA A 322 -28.13 3.10 -3.31
CA ALA A 322 -29.27 3.98 -3.18
C ALA A 322 -29.24 5.03 -4.28
N LEU A 323 -30.37 5.28 -4.95
CA LEU A 323 -30.46 6.23 -6.04
C LEU A 323 -31.09 7.54 -5.58
N ASP A 324 -30.38 8.63 -5.72
CA ASP A 324 -30.98 9.94 -5.76
C ASP A 324 -31.61 10.16 -7.14
N GLU A 325 -32.93 10.15 -7.19
CA GLU A 325 -33.69 10.29 -8.47
C GLU A 325 -33.52 11.71 -9.05
N GLN A 326 -33.21 12.71 -8.24
CA GLN A 326 -33.07 14.10 -8.65
C GLN A 326 -31.70 14.35 -9.32
N SER A 327 -30.62 14.02 -8.66
CA SER A 327 -29.26 14.18 -9.22
C SER A 327 -28.83 13.02 -10.13
N LYS A 328 -29.59 11.93 -10.16
CA LYS A 328 -29.23 10.65 -10.81
C LYS A 328 -27.92 10.05 -10.27
N THR A 329 -27.60 10.35 -9.02
CA THR A 329 -26.42 9.83 -8.34
C THR A 329 -26.75 8.53 -7.59
N ILE A 330 -25.88 7.55 -7.72
CA ILE A 330 -25.97 6.27 -7.01
C ILE A 330 -24.96 6.31 -5.87
N TYR A 331 -25.45 6.17 -4.63
CA TYR A 331 -24.62 6.07 -3.43
C TYR A 331 -24.42 4.62 -3.08
N ILE A 332 -23.17 4.15 -3.14
CA ILE A 332 -22.75 2.86 -2.62
C ILE A 332 -22.49 3.04 -1.12
N TYR A 333 -23.41 2.57 -0.28
CA TYR A 333 -23.46 2.94 1.13
C TYR A 333 -23.19 1.81 2.11
N SER A 334 -23.18 0.55 1.65
CA SER A 334 -22.94 -0.62 2.49
C SER A 334 -22.39 -1.78 1.66
N GLU A 335 -21.57 -2.58 2.30
CA GLU A 335 -21.01 -3.81 1.77
C GLU A 335 -21.21 -4.99 2.72
N TYR A 336 -21.16 -6.20 2.19
CA TYR A 336 -21.05 -7.44 2.92
C TYR A 336 -19.92 -8.26 2.28
N TYR A 337 -19.03 -8.81 3.11
CA TYR A 337 -17.85 -9.51 2.61
C TYR A 337 -17.47 -10.61 3.60
N ARG A 338 -17.74 -11.87 3.26
CA ARG A 338 -17.53 -12.99 4.17
C ARG A 338 -17.11 -14.25 3.42
N SER A 339 -16.18 -15.01 4.05
CA SER A 339 -15.67 -16.29 3.56
C SER A 339 -16.34 -17.46 4.29
N GLN A 340 -16.37 -18.63 3.66
CA GLN A 340 -16.61 -19.95 4.28
C GLN A 340 -17.80 -19.98 5.27
N ALA A 341 -18.96 -19.55 4.81
CA ALA A 341 -20.19 -19.60 5.58
C ALA A 341 -21.33 -20.19 4.76
N GLU A 342 -22.29 -20.78 5.43
CA GLU A 342 -23.49 -21.36 4.82
C GLU A 342 -24.42 -20.27 4.26
N PRO A 343 -25.20 -20.56 3.20
CA PRO A 343 -26.10 -19.60 2.58
C PRO A 343 -27.09 -18.92 3.54
N ILE A 344 -27.53 -19.62 4.58
CA ILE A 344 -28.42 -19.05 5.61
C ILE A 344 -27.77 -17.88 6.35
N ILE A 345 -26.46 -18.02 6.69
CA ILE A 345 -25.70 -17.00 7.41
C ILE A 345 -25.52 -15.75 6.51
N HIS A 346 -25.23 -15.97 5.24
CA HIS A 346 -25.16 -14.88 4.27
C HIS A 346 -26.50 -14.18 4.12
N THR A 347 -27.59 -14.95 4.09
CA THR A 347 -28.97 -14.43 3.98
C THR A 347 -29.30 -13.51 5.15
N GLU A 348 -29.02 -13.93 6.38
CA GLU A 348 -29.27 -13.10 7.56
C GLU A 348 -28.43 -11.82 7.56
N GLY A 349 -27.14 -11.92 7.17
CA GLY A 349 -26.29 -10.77 6.99
C GLY A 349 -26.78 -9.78 5.91
N ILE A 350 -27.43 -10.27 4.86
CA ILE A 350 -28.01 -9.43 3.83
C ILE A 350 -29.32 -8.79 4.29
N LYS A 351 -30.21 -9.57 4.90
CA LYS A 351 -31.50 -9.09 5.42
C LYS A 351 -31.36 -8.04 6.52
N SER A 352 -30.29 -8.09 7.32
CA SER A 352 -30.04 -7.10 8.38
C SER A 352 -29.96 -5.65 7.87
N ARG A 353 -29.74 -5.45 6.57
CA ARG A 353 -29.70 -4.13 5.92
C ARG A 353 -31.06 -3.69 5.37
N GLY A 354 -32.06 -4.55 5.48
CA GLY A 354 -33.44 -4.33 5.05
C GLY A 354 -33.93 -5.49 4.18
N ASP A 355 -34.83 -6.30 4.73
CA ASP A 355 -35.44 -7.49 4.10
C ASP A 355 -36.31 -7.13 2.87
N TRP A 356 -36.78 -5.89 2.82
CA TRP A 356 -37.58 -5.32 1.73
C TRP A 356 -36.75 -4.94 0.50
N ILE A 357 -35.41 -4.81 0.62
CA ILE A 357 -34.54 -4.37 -0.47
C ILE A 357 -34.40 -5.49 -1.51
N PRO A 358 -34.77 -5.26 -2.78
CA PRO A 358 -34.60 -6.27 -3.82
C PRO A 358 -33.14 -6.30 -4.30
N GLY A 359 -32.69 -7.46 -4.77
CA GLY A 359 -31.35 -7.63 -5.26
C GLY A 359 -31.23 -8.39 -6.57
N VAL A 360 -29.97 -8.46 -7.04
CA VAL A 360 -29.55 -9.35 -8.13
C VAL A 360 -28.39 -10.21 -7.66
N ILE A 361 -28.24 -11.37 -8.26
CA ILE A 361 -27.21 -12.34 -7.91
C ILE A 361 -26.45 -12.76 -9.17
N ASP A 362 -25.17 -13.13 -8.99
CA ASP A 362 -24.37 -13.72 -10.07
C ASP A 362 -25.14 -14.81 -10.84
N PRO A 363 -25.25 -14.71 -12.15
CA PRO A 363 -25.91 -15.71 -12.98
C PRO A 363 -25.33 -17.12 -12.87
N ALA A 364 -24.02 -17.26 -12.57
CA ALA A 364 -23.37 -18.55 -12.38
C ALA A 364 -23.96 -19.35 -11.20
N SER A 365 -24.56 -18.68 -10.21
CA SER A 365 -25.28 -19.28 -9.07
C SER A 365 -26.46 -20.15 -9.49
N ARG A 366 -26.91 -20.09 -10.77
CA ARG A 366 -27.92 -20.97 -11.36
C ARG A 366 -27.38 -22.35 -11.74
N GLY A 367 -26.08 -22.52 -11.82
CA GLY A 367 -25.42 -23.81 -12.02
C GLY A 367 -25.69 -24.77 -10.86
N ARG A 368 -25.53 -26.08 -11.09
CA ARG A 368 -25.58 -27.07 -10.03
C ARG A 368 -24.24 -27.09 -9.28
N SER A 369 -24.29 -27.10 -7.94
CA SER A 369 -23.11 -27.41 -7.14
C SER A 369 -22.61 -28.80 -7.48
N GLN A 370 -21.29 -28.97 -7.60
CA GLN A 370 -20.67 -30.27 -7.85
C GLN A 370 -20.77 -31.22 -6.64
N MET A 371 -21.00 -30.67 -5.43
CA MET A 371 -21.04 -31.45 -4.18
C MET A 371 -22.44 -31.97 -3.82
N ASP A 372 -23.51 -31.17 -4.01
CA ASP A 372 -24.86 -31.52 -3.57
C ASP A 372 -25.94 -31.37 -4.64
N GLY A 373 -25.60 -30.91 -5.84
CA GLY A 373 -26.53 -30.75 -6.97
C GLY A 373 -27.59 -29.65 -6.80
N LYS A 374 -27.54 -28.88 -5.70
CA LYS A 374 -28.48 -27.78 -5.44
C LYS A 374 -28.04 -26.52 -6.17
N LYS A 375 -29.02 -25.68 -6.54
CA LYS A 375 -28.79 -24.39 -7.17
C LYS A 375 -28.77 -23.32 -6.08
N LEU A 376 -27.63 -22.71 -5.81
CA LEU A 376 -27.48 -21.64 -4.82
C LEU A 376 -28.53 -20.55 -4.96
N PHE A 377 -28.85 -20.15 -6.19
CA PHE A 377 -29.93 -19.18 -6.44
C PHE A 377 -31.27 -19.57 -5.82
N LYS A 378 -31.68 -20.86 -5.93
CA LYS A 378 -32.95 -21.34 -5.35
C LYS A 378 -32.87 -21.33 -3.83
N GLU A 379 -31.73 -21.68 -3.29
CA GLU A 379 -31.49 -21.77 -1.85
C GLU A 379 -31.63 -20.39 -1.19
N TYR A 380 -30.95 -19.37 -1.71
CA TYR A 380 -31.07 -17.99 -1.22
C TYR A 380 -32.51 -17.46 -1.34
N ARG A 381 -33.25 -17.82 -2.39
CA ARG A 381 -34.67 -17.47 -2.50
C ARG A 381 -35.54 -18.18 -1.47
N ASN A 382 -35.28 -19.44 -1.19
CA ASN A 382 -35.99 -20.21 -0.16
C ASN A 382 -35.76 -19.63 1.25
N TYR A 383 -34.60 -19.07 1.50
CA TYR A 383 -34.32 -18.32 2.74
C TYR A 383 -34.93 -16.91 2.73
N GLY A 384 -35.66 -16.54 1.69
CA GLY A 384 -36.47 -15.32 1.62
C GLY A 384 -35.81 -14.10 0.99
N LEU A 385 -34.67 -14.24 0.29
CA LEU A 385 -34.10 -13.11 -0.46
C LEU A 385 -34.91 -12.83 -1.73
N ASN A 386 -35.29 -11.58 -1.93
CA ASN A 386 -35.94 -11.10 -3.17
C ASN A 386 -34.90 -10.81 -4.25
N ILE A 387 -34.36 -11.87 -4.88
CA ILE A 387 -33.29 -11.77 -5.87
C ILE A 387 -33.72 -12.26 -7.26
N LYS A 388 -33.06 -11.72 -8.30
CA LYS A 388 -33.09 -12.20 -9.69
C LYS A 388 -31.64 -12.38 -10.18
N PRO A 389 -31.42 -13.21 -11.21
CA PRO A 389 -30.12 -13.27 -11.85
C PRO A 389 -29.75 -11.92 -12.47
N ALA A 390 -28.48 -11.53 -12.32
CA ALA A 390 -27.95 -10.32 -12.91
C ALA A 390 -27.68 -10.46 -14.41
N ASP A 391 -27.54 -9.33 -15.09
CA ASP A 391 -26.93 -9.26 -16.41
C ASP A 391 -25.42 -9.32 -16.28
N ASN A 392 -24.78 -10.30 -16.93
CA ASN A 392 -23.34 -10.55 -16.85
C ASN A 392 -22.56 -10.12 -18.11
N ALA A 393 -23.04 -9.13 -18.85
CA ALA A 393 -22.28 -8.55 -19.96
C ALA A 393 -21.07 -7.78 -19.41
N VAL A 394 -19.90 -8.43 -19.38
CA VAL A 394 -18.71 -7.96 -18.64
C VAL A 394 -18.22 -6.63 -19.20
N GLU A 395 -17.84 -6.58 -20.47
CA GLU A 395 -17.23 -5.38 -21.07
C GLU A 395 -18.20 -4.19 -21.12
N THR A 396 -19.46 -4.45 -21.48
CA THR A 396 -20.52 -3.42 -21.46
C THR A 396 -20.75 -2.89 -20.05
N GLY A 397 -20.74 -3.77 -19.05
CA GLY A 397 -20.89 -3.39 -17.66
C GLY A 397 -19.73 -2.56 -17.15
N ILE A 398 -18.49 -2.95 -17.47
CA ILE A 398 -17.28 -2.16 -17.14
C ILE A 398 -17.39 -0.76 -17.74
N GLN A 399 -17.72 -0.64 -19.01
CA GLN A 399 -17.87 0.66 -19.67
C GLN A 399 -18.93 1.54 -19.02
N LYS A 400 -20.09 0.96 -18.66
CA LYS A 400 -21.18 1.68 -18.00
C LYS A 400 -20.78 2.16 -16.60
N VAL A 401 -20.13 1.34 -15.82
CA VAL A 401 -19.61 1.71 -14.49
C VAL A 401 -18.58 2.82 -14.62
N TRP A 402 -17.63 2.69 -15.54
CA TRP A 402 -16.61 3.71 -15.78
C TRP A 402 -17.22 5.07 -16.15
N LEU A 403 -18.19 5.12 -17.05
CA LEU A 403 -18.90 6.36 -17.41
C LEU A 403 -19.59 7.01 -16.21
N LEU A 404 -20.21 6.22 -15.32
CA LEU A 404 -20.87 6.74 -14.13
C LEU A 404 -19.86 7.23 -13.08
N LEU A 405 -18.74 6.53 -12.89
CA LEU A 405 -17.66 6.98 -12.01
C LEU A 405 -17.04 8.27 -12.53
N SER A 406 -16.66 8.31 -13.81
CA SER A 406 -16.01 9.48 -14.45
C SER A 406 -16.92 10.73 -14.47
N SER A 407 -18.24 10.54 -14.53
CA SER A 407 -19.20 11.64 -14.47
C SER A 407 -19.62 12.03 -13.05
N GLY A 408 -19.03 11.43 -12.02
CA GLY A 408 -19.34 11.68 -10.61
C GLY A 408 -20.71 11.18 -10.16
N ARG A 409 -21.37 10.33 -10.96
CA ARG A 409 -22.72 9.77 -10.70
C ARG A 409 -22.70 8.50 -9.86
N ILE A 410 -21.55 7.99 -9.49
CA ILE A 410 -21.37 6.99 -8.43
C ILE A 410 -20.59 7.66 -7.33
N LYS A 411 -21.09 7.57 -6.10
CA LYS A 411 -20.41 7.95 -4.87
C LYS A 411 -20.32 6.75 -3.96
N VAL A 412 -19.16 6.53 -3.34
CA VAL A 412 -18.90 5.38 -2.48
C VAL A 412 -18.54 5.88 -1.07
N PHE A 413 -19.15 5.30 -0.07
CA PHE A 413 -18.83 5.65 1.31
C PHE A 413 -17.47 5.12 1.73
N LYS A 414 -16.67 5.92 2.42
CA LYS A 414 -15.37 5.53 3.00
C LYS A 414 -15.45 4.28 3.88
N SER A 415 -16.64 3.97 4.43
CA SER A 415 -16.88 2.76 5.23
C SER A 415 -16.88 1.46 4.42
N CYS A 416 -16.96 1.52 3.08
CA CYS A 416 -16.88 0.35 2.20
C CYS A 416 -15.41 -0.04 1.94
N LEU A 417 -14.72 -0.49 2.97
CA LEU A 417 -13.27 -0.73 2.94
C LEU A 417 -12.85 -1.85 2.00
N ASN A 418 -13.60 -2.97 1.97
CA ASN A 418 -13.31 -4.08 1.06
C ASN A 418 -13.55 -3.69 -0.40
N PHE A 419 -14.58 -2.89 -0.67
CA PHE A 419 -14.84 -2.34 -2.01
C PHE A 419 -13.66 -1.50 -2.48
N LEU A 420 -13.17 -0.59 -1.65
CA LEU A 420 -12.04 0.28 -2.00
C LEU A 420 -10.76 -0.53 -2.20
N ALA A 421 -10.54 -1.59 -1.40
CA ALA A 421 -9.42 -2.50 -1.57
C ALA A 421 -9.47 -3.22 -2.93
N GLU A 422 -10.63 -3.83 -3.28
CA GLU A 422 -10.78 -4.50 -4.57
C GLU A 422 -10.74 -3.51 -5.75
N TYR A 423 -11.28 -2.29 -5.60
CA TYR A 423 -11.22 -1.24 -6.62
C TYR A 423 -9.79 -0.92 -7.04
N ARG A 424 -8.88 -0.82 -6.07
CA ARG A 424 -7.45 -0.56 -6.31
C ARG A 424 -6.74 -1.72 -7.01
N LEU A 425 -7.23 -2.94 -6.81
CA LEU A 425 -6.65 -4.18 -7.36
C LEU A 425 -7.26 -4.55 -8.72
N TYR A 426 -8.41 -3.97 -9.09
CA TYR A 426 -9.17 -4.35 -10.27
C TYR A 426 -8.49 -3.92 -11.56
N ARG A 427 -7.77 -4.86 -12.18
CA ARG A 427 -6.90 -4.60 -13.33
C ARG A 427 -6.95 -5.72 -14.37
N ARG A 428 -6.42 -5.42 -15.53
CA ARG A 428 -6.13 -6.42 -16.57
C ARG A 428 -4.67 -6.85 -16.48
N ASP A 429 -4.41 -8.09 -16.83
CA ASP A 429 -3.05 -8.62 -17.01
C ASP A 429 -2.41 -8.08 -18.32
N GLU A 430 -1.14 -8.43 -18.55
CA GLU A 430 -0.40 -8.06 -19.76
C GLU A 430 -1.07 -8.53 -21.07
N LYS A 431 -1.95 -9.55 -20.99
CA LYS A 431 -2.72 -10.09 -22.12
C LYS A 431 -4.10 -9.43 -22.28
N GLY A 432 -4.39 -8.41 -21.47
CA GLY A 432 -5.66 -7.68 -21.49
C GLY A 432 -6.83 -8.41 -20.81
N LYS A 433 -6.60 -9.57 -20.14
CA LYS A 433 -7.62 -10.30 -19.40
C LYS A 433 -7.78 -9.73 -17.99
N ILE A 434 -9.01 -9.70 -17.48
CA ILE A 434 -9.30 -9.30 -16.10
C ILE A 434 -8.63 -10.31 -15.15
N VAL A 435 -7.87 -9.79 -14.19
CA VAL A 435 -7.28 -10.59 -13.11
C VAL A 435 -8.40 -11.03 -12.17
N LYS A 436 -8.65 -12.34 -12.08
CA LYS A 436 -9.76 -12.95 -11.34
C LYS A 436 -9.39 -13.24 -9.88
N THR A 437 -8.82 -12.23 -9.22
CA THR A 437 -8.52 -12.23 -7.77
C THR A 437 -8.96 -10.91 -7.20
N HIS A 438 -9.67 -10.93 -6.08
CA HIS A 438 -10.20 -9.73 -5.43
C HIS A 438 -11.09 -8.87 -6.35
N ASP A 439 -12.04 -9.52 -7.05
CA ASP A 439 -12.95 -8.87 -8.01
C ASP A 439 -14.45 -9.03 -7.64
N HIS A 440 -14.75 -9.60 -6.47
CA HIS A 440 -16.11 -9.94 -6.05
C HIS A 440 -17.04 -8.72 -5.90
N LEU A 441 -16.57 -7.65 -5.23
CA LEU A 441 -17.33 -6.40 -5.07
C LEU A 441 -17.33 -5.57 -6.37
N MET A 442 -16.32 -5.74 -7.22
CA MET A 442 -16.31 -5.14 -8.55
C MET A 442 -17.35 -5.81 -9.47
N ASP A 443 -17.51 -7.11 -9.40
CA ASP A 443 -18.58 -7.85 -10.07
C ASP A 443 -19.94 -7.47 -9.47
N CYS A 444 -20.08 -7.33 -8.14
CA CYS A 444 -21.28 -6.81 -7.50
C CYS A 444 -21.63 -5.39 -8.00
N LEU A 445 -20.67 -4.48 -8.11
CA LEU A 445 -20.90 -3.14 -8.66
C LEU A 445 -21.44 -3.22 -10.09
N ARG A 446 -20.83 -4.04 -10.91
CA ARG A 446 -21.25 -4.25 -12.30
C ARG A 446 -22.68 -4.81 -12.37
N TYR A 447 -23.02 -5.83 -11.59
CA TYR A 447 -24.36 -6.39 -11.50
C TYR A 447 -25.39 -5.36 -11.01
N LEU A 448 -25.03 -4.58 -10.01
CA LEU A 448 -25.87 -3.53 -9.46
C LEU A 448 -26.22 -2.48 -10.51
N ILE A 449 -25.24 -2.00 -11.27
CA ILE A 449 -25.42 -0.97 -12.32
C ILE A 449 -26.13 -1.53 -13.55
N MET A 450 -25.84 -2.77 -13.96
CA MET A 450 -26.43 -3.35 -15.17
C MET A 450 -27.90 -3.72 -15.00
N SER A 451 -28.28 -4.26 -13.85
CA SER A 451 -29.61 -4.79 -13.64
C SER A 451 -30.20 -4.57 -12.24
N GLY A 452 -29.35 -4.35 -11.22
CA GLY A 452 -29.80 -4.19 -9.84
C GLY A 452 -30.58 -2.90 -9.62
N MET A 453 -30.05 -1.77 -10.07
CA MET A 453 -30.69 -0.46 -9.86
C MET A 453 -32.05 -0.32 -10.56
N ALA A 454 -32.30 -1.05 -11.66
CA ALA A 454 -33.62 -1.12 -12.30
C ALA A 454 -34.69 -1.79 -11.40
N ARG A 455 -34.29 -2.49 -10.36
CA ARG A 455 -35.16 -3.13 -9.37
C ARG A 455 -35.31 -2.34 -8.08
N ALA A 456 -34.57 -1.25 -7.91
CA ALA A 456 -34.54 -0.46 -6.69
C ALA A 456 -35.95 -0.07 -6.23
N LYS A 457 -36.20 -0.18 -4.93
CA LYS A 457 -37.50 0.16 -4.31
C LYS A 457 -37.28 1.14 -3.16
N LYS A 458 -38.26 1.97 -2.90
CA LYS A 458 -38.37 2.80 -1.69
C LYS A 458 -38.80 1.93 -0.52
N LYS A 459 -38.41 2.33 0.67
CA LYS A 459 -38.84 1.64 1.90
C LYS A 459 -40.39 1.66 1.96
N PRO A 460 -41.05 0.50 2.15
CA PRO A 460 -42.48 0.49 2.33
C PRO A 460 -42.87 1.34 3.55
N ASN A 461 -43.83 2.24 3.38
CA ASN A 461 -44.46 2.85 4.55
C ASN A 461 -45.05 1.75 5.40
N LYS A 462 -44.74 1.68 6.68
CA LYS A 462 -45.51 0.87 7.60
C LYS A 462 -46.94 1.40 7.53
N GLN A 463 -47.84 0.71 6.83
CA GLN A 463 -49.27 0.89 7.07
C GLN A 463 -49.44 0.51 8.53
N ILE A 464 -49.80 1.51 9.37
CA ILE A 464 -50.35 1.25 10.67
C ILE A 464 -51.68 0.55 10.31
N THR A 465 -51.67 -0.78 10.34
CA THR A 465 -52.91 -1.54 10.32
C THR A 465 -53.56 -1.24 11.64
N ASP A 466 -54.57 -0.38 11.59
CA ASP A 466 -55.51 -0.07 12.69
C ASP A 466 -56.31 -1.31 13.14
N HIS A 467 -55.65 -2.45 13.35
CA HIS A 467 -56.32 -3.64 13.88
C HIS A 467 -56.30 -3.70 15.40
N ASN A 468 -55.59 -2.79 16.09
CA ASN A 468 -55.57 -2.75 17.56
C ASN A 468 -56.42 -1.62 18.16
N PHE A 469 -57.14 -0.82 17.34
CA PHE A 469 -57.96 0.26 17.90
C PHE A 469 -59.38 -0.22 18.32
N PHE A 470 -59.83 -1.36 17.84
CA PHE A 470 -61.13 -1.90 18.17
C PHE A 470 -61.15 -2.96 19.27
N GLU A 471 -60.04 -3.51 19.68
CA GLU A 471 -60.00 -4.48 20.82
C GLU A 471 -59.87 -3.82 22.18
N GLN A 472 -59.64 -2.53 22.30
CA GLN A 472 -59.60 -1.83 23.57
C GLN A 472 -60.94 -1.19 24.02
N ILE A 473 -62.01 -1.29 23.23
CA ILE A 473 -63.30 -0.63 23.56
C ILE A 473 -64.38 -1.67 23.99
N SER A 474 -64.08 -2.93 24.13
CA SER A 474 -65.10 -3.94 24.48
C SER A 474 -64.86 -4.67 25.80
N TYR A 475 -64.35 -4.00 26.81
CA TYR A 475 -64.40 -4.57 28.16
C TYR A 475 -64.87 -3.51 29.16
N SER A 476 -66.20 -3.38 29.28
CA SER A 476 -66.91 -2.77 30.39
C SER A 476 -67.31 -3.91 31.34
N PRO A 477 -66.81 -3.96 32.59
CA PRO A 477 -67.37 -4.89 33.57
C PRO A 477 -68.78 -4.44 33.92
N ARG A 478 -69.76 -5.28 33.64
CA ARG A 478 -71.10 -5.11 34.22
C ARG A 478 -70.99 -5.46 35.66
N ASP A 479 -71.25 -4.48 36.50
CA ASP A 479 -71.51 -4.65 37.91
C ASP A 479 -72.66 -5.64 38.11
N LYS A 480 -72.37 -6.76 38.77
CA LYS A 480 -73.42 -7.58 39.40
C LYS A 480 -73.49 -7.17 40.85
N VAL A 481 -74.39 -6.24 41.14
CA VAL A 481 -74.97 -6.16 42.47
C VAL A 481 -75.97 -7.32 42.58
N VAL A 482 -75.69 -8.23 43.45
CA VAL A 482 -76.72 -9.13 44.04
C VAL A 482 -76.53 -9.09 45.50
N GLY A 483 -77.51 -8.53 46.17
CA GLY A 483 -77.65 -8.58 47.59
C GLY A 483 -78.11 -9.98 48.11
N ILE A 484 -77.73 -10.29 49.18
CA ILE A 484 -78.24 -10.71 50.47
C ILE A 484 -77.03 -11.12 51.33
#